data_8b305dd77003e964484d6efbe881e561
#
_entry.id   8b305dd77003e964484d6efbe881e561
#
_cell.length_a   1.000
_cell.length_b   1.000
_cell.length_c   1.000
_cell.angle_alpha   90.00
_cell.angle_beta   90.00
_cell.angle_gamma   90.00
#
_symmetry.space_group_name_H-M   'P 1'
#
loop_
_entity.id
_entity.type
_entity.pdbx_description
1 polymer ?
#
loop_
_entity_poly.entity_id
_entity_poly.type
_entity_poly.pdbx_seq_one_letter_code
_entity_poly.pdbx_strand_id
1 'polypeptide(L)'
;MTRQLPSKILLFVFTFLAGTSVAVAQQTNPTRPPDPAAQQQQAAPSFKAPENIEFRTAKIISEGVRIHAELYSLKSLTGKPLPTVIQAHGWGGTAANLRWDSLALANAGYLVIAFDYRGWGQSDGRVILTAQPEKKEGRRFTAQVEELREYVDPMEQLTDWFTVINWAMGEPAVDKQRIGIRGSSYSGGHVFFVAAREPRVKALVSQVGAFDSRWVMADEENRKLTYDEATKRARGEIGYPEPRAKAVGNLIGAPIRDKLIHYLPSDEAAKVKDCAALFIVAEKEELFDNKDHAKLAFDRMPGTKKKYVSVPNITHYGIYRESRNDAIKMAIEWFDQYLKK
;
A
#
# COMPACT_ATOMS: atom_id res chain seq x y z
N MET A 1 -1.26 -28.88 28.52
CA MET A 1 -2.07 -29.28 27.35
C MET A 1 -1.68 -28.37 26.16
N THR A 2 -0.75 -28.85 25.39
CA THR A 2 -0.15 -28.17 24.23
C THR A 2 -0.98 -28.51 23.00
N ARG A 3 -1.64 -27.51 22.41
CA ARG A 3 -2.32 -27.65 21.11
C ARG A 3 -1.31 -27.40 19.98
N GLN A 4 -1.00 -28.45 19.26
CA GLN A 4 -0.27 -28.39 17.98
C GLN A 4 -1.21 -27.84 16.90
N LEU A 5 -0.71 -26.88 16.11
CA LEU A 5 -1.29 -26.38 14.87
C LEU A 5 -0.73 -27.20 13.68
N PRO A 6 -1.53 -27.60 12.71
CA PRO A 6 -1.03 -28.28 11.53
C PRO A 6 -0.55 -27.26 10.48
N SER A 7 0.74 -27.22 10.26
CA SER A 7 1.39 -26.50 9.15
C SER A 7 1.42 -27.40 7.92
N LYS A 8 0.76 -27.02 6.83
CA LYS A 8 1.01 -27.59 5.50
C LYS A 8 1.69 -26.54 4.64
N ILE A 9 3.00 -26.55 4.66
CA ILE A 9 3.83 -25.85 3.66
C ILE A 9 4.51 -26.93 2.84
N LEU A 10 4.29 -26.90 1.53
CA LEU A 10 4.90 -27.80 0.55
C LEU A 10 6.33 -27.36 0.30
N LEU A 11 7.29 -28.15 0.78
CA LEU A 11 8.73 -27.91 0.64
C LEU A 11 9.22 -28.57 -0.67
N PHE A 12 9.73 -27.78 -1.60
CA PHE A 12 10.51 -28.29 -2.74
C PHE A 12 12.00 -28.29 -2.36
N VAL A 13 12.54 -29.48 -2.23
CA VAL A 13 13.97 -29.73 -1.98
C VAL A 13 14.71 -29.71 -3.32
N PHE A 14 15.69 -28.85 -3.47
CA PHE A 14 16.70 -28.96 -4.53
C PHE A 14 18.01 -29.47 -3.94
N THR A 15 18.43 -30.62 -4.43
CA THR A 15 19.70 -31.26 -4.14
C THR A 15 20.87 -30.56 -4.85
N PHE A 16 21.87 -30.13 -4.11
CA PHE A 16 23.13 -29.64 -4.68
C PHE A 16 24.14 -30.77 -4.71
N LEU A 17 24.71 -31.05 -5.88
CA LEU A 17 25.89 -31.89 -6.11
C LEU A 17 27.15 -31.01 -6.02
N ALA A 18 28.09 -31.48 -5.23
CA ALA A 18 29.42 -30.89 -5.08
C ALA A 18 30.34 -31.27 -6.25
N GLY A 19 31.19 -30.36 -6.64
CA GLY A 19 32.25 -30.66 -7.62
C GLY A 19 33.28 -29.55 -7.84
N THR A 20 34.42 -29.70 -7.20
CA THR A 20 35.83 -29.40 -7.62
C THR A 20 36.31 -27.96 -7.88
N SER A 21 37.34 -27.61 -7.13
CA SER A 21 38.19 -26.43 -7.21
C SER A 21 38.95 -26.30 -8.52
N VAL A 22 39.05 -25.10 -9.09
CA VAL A 22 40.04 -24.70 -10.08
C VAL A 22 40.50 -23.24 -9.86
N ALA A 23 41.79 -23.06 -10.10
CA ALA A 23 42.67 -21.96 -9.79
C ALA A 23 42.26 -20.56 -10.22
N VAL A 24 42.74 -19.59 -9.41
CA VAL A 24 42.73 -18.14 -9.64
C VAL A 24 43.59 -17.80 -10.87
N ALA A 25 42.96 -17.13 -11.84
CA ALA A 25 43.66 -16.32 -12.84
C ALA A 25 43.14 -14.88 -12.71
N GLN A 26 44.05 -13.96 -12.43
CA GLN A 26 43.77 -12.51 -12.50
C GLN A 26 43.36 -12.13 -13.90
N GLN A 27 42.13 -11.69 -14.08
CA GLN A 27 41.67 -11.04 -15.31
C GLN A 27 41.43 -9.53 -15.09
N THR A 28 42.06 -8.78 -15.97
CA THR A 28 41.96 -7.34 -16.19
C THR A 28 40.49 -6.91 -16.36
N ASN A 29 40.14 -5.86 -15.67
CA ASN A 29 38.80 -5.20 -15.70
C ASN A 29 38.37 -4.89 -17.14
N PRO A 30 37.33 -5.51 -17.69
CA PRO A 30 36.69 -4.99 -18.89
C PRO A 30 35.77 -3.83 -18.47
N THR A 31 35.87 -2.73 -19.19
CA THR A 31 34.96 -1.57 -19.10
C THR A 31 33.50 -2.05 -19.02
N ARG A 32 32.82 -1.68 -17.93
CA ARG A 32 31.40 -1.98 -17.70
C ARG A 32 30.61 -1.52 -18.91
N PRO A 33 29.79 -2.37 -19.57
CA PRO A 33 28.90 -1.92 -20.62
C PRO A 33 27.94 -0.88 -20.06
N PRO A 34 27.49 0.09 -20.87
CA PRO A 34 26.55 1.12 -20.41
C PRO A 34 25.29 0.46 -19.84
N ASP A 35 24.87 0.95 -18.68
CA ASP A 35 23.73 0.47 -17.92
C ASP A 35 22.48 0.41 -18.81
N PRO A 36 21.83 -0.76 -19.00
CA PRO A 36 20.58 -0.85 -19.76
C PRO A 36 19.42 -0.04 -19.15
N ALA A 37 19.54 0.40 -17.91
CA ALA A 37 18.55 1.25 -17.23
C ALA A 37 18.57 2.71 -17.72
N ALA A 38 19.61 3.12 -18.47
CA ALA A 38 19.66 4.40 -19.20
C ALA A 38 18.86 4.37 -20.52
N GLN A 39 18.28 3.23 -20.90
CA GLN A 39 17.31 3.19 -21.99
C GLN A 39 16.02 3.84 -21.50
N GLN A 40 15.88 5.10 -21.89
CA GLN A 40 14.65 5.91 -21.99
C GLN A 40 13.42 5.18 -21.42
N GLN A 41 12.99 5.59 -20.24
CA GLN A 41 11.59 5.49 -19.88
C GLN A 41 10.80 6.16 -21.00
N GLN A 42 10.36 5.38 -22.00
CA GLN A 42 9.31 5.82 -22.90
C GLN A 42 8.17 6.25 -22.00
N ALA A 43 7.88 7.54 -22.00
CA ALA A 43 6.78 8.11 -21.24
C ALA A 43 5.55 7.25 -21.53
N ALA A 44 5.05 6.52 -20.53
CA ALA A 44 3.82 5.76 -20.69
C ALA A 44 2.77 6.71 -21.27
N PRO A 45 1.95 6.27 -22.24
CA PRO A 45 0.99 7.15 -22.88
C PRO A 45 0.18 7.86 -21.78
N SER A 46 0.13 9.21 -21.88
CA SER A 46 -0.52 10.04 -20.86
C SER A 46 -1.97 9.56 -20.69
N PHE A 47 -2.37 9.26 -19.46
CA PHE A 47 -3.75 8.87 -19.19
C PHE A 47 -4.71 9.97 -19.64
N LYS A 48 -5.65 9.62 -20.52
CA LYS A 48 -6.72 10.50 -20.96
C LYS A 48 -8.01 10.08 -20.28
N ALA A 49 -8.52 10.93 -19.39
CA ALA A 49 -9.81 10.69 -18.76
C ALA A 49 -10.97 10.78 -19.77
N PRO A 50 -12.10 10.10 -19.52
CA PRO A 50 -13.34 10.29 -20.27
C PRO A 50 -13.77 11.77 -20.30
N GLU A 51 -14.48 12.16 -21.36
CA GLU A 51 -14.85 13.59 -21.58
C GLU A 51 -15.68 14.21 -20.44
N ASN A 52 -16.50 13.42 -19.76
CA ASN A 52 -17.34 13.87 -18.64
C ASN A 52 -16.57 13.99 -17.32
N ILE A 53 -15.31 13.51 -17.25
CA ILE A 53 -14.50 13.52 -16.03
C ILE A 53 -13.50 14.68 -16.05
N GLU A 54 -13.50 15.46 -15.00
CA GLU A 54 -12.42 16.34 -14.64
C GLU A 54 -11.30 15.52 -14.00
N PHE A 55 -10.14 15.52 -14.62
CA PHE A 55 -8.95 14.82 -14.16
C PHE A 55 -7.81 15.81 -13.94
N ARG A 56 -7.19 15.73 -12.79
CA ARG A 56 -5.96 16.47 -12.49
C ARG A 56 -5.06 15.68 -11.57
N THR A 57 -3.81 16.07 -11.51
CA THR A 57 -2.84 15.53 -10.57
C THR A 57 -2.48 16.55 -9.50
N ALA A 58 -2.04 16.06 -8.34
CA ALA A 58 -1.50 16.88 -7.26
C ALA A 58 -0.18 16.32 -6.77
N LYS A 59 0.65 17.21 -6.22
CA LYS A 59 1.87 16.86 -5.49
C LYS A 59 1.65 17.23 -4.03
N ILE A 60 1.62 16.23 -3.16
CA ILE A 60 1.35 16.37 -1.73
C ILE A 60 2.68 16.18 -0.99
N ILE A 61 3.00 17.05 -0.05
CA ILE A 61 4.27 16.95 0.68
C ILE A 61 4.06 16.15 1.96
N SER A 62 4.62 14.94 1.99
CA SER A 62 4.60 14.04 3.14
C SER A 62 6.01 13.94 3.73
N GLU A 63 6.25 14.65 4.84
CA GLU A 63 7.56 14.70 5.52
C GLU A 63 8.74 14.98 4.57
N GLY A 64 8.52 15.89 3.60
CA GLY A 64 9.54 16.28 2.62
C GLY A 64 9.54 15.43 1.35
N VAL A 65 8.82 14.33 1.29
CA VAL A 65 8.64 13.51 0.09
C VAL A 65 7.43 14.00 -0.71
N ARG A 66 7.54 14.09 -2.02
CA ARG A 66 6.41 14.46 -2.90
C ARG A 66 5.61 13.23 -3.25
N ILE A 67 4.40 13.16 -2.72
CA ILE A 67 3.42 12.13 -3.01
C ILE A 67 2.61 12.55 -4.23
N HIS A 68 2.55 11.69 -5.25
CA HIS A 68 1.69 11.86 -6.41
C HIS A 68 0.26 11.43 -6.09
N ALA A 69 -0.70 12.26 -6.46
CA ALA A 69 -2.11 11.93 -6.37
C ALA A 69 -2.84 12.27 -7.69
N GLU A 70 -3.78 11.42 -8.07
CA GLU A 70 -4.69 11.57 -9.18
C GLU A 70 -6.09 11.91 -8.64
N LEU A 71 -6.70 13.00 -9.14
CA LEU A 71 -8.01 13.46 -8.72
C LEU A 71 -9.01 13.32 -9.86
N TYR A 72 -10.21 12.82 -9.52
CA TYR A 72 -11.30 12.56 -10.47
C TYR A 72 -12.60 13.07 -9.93
N SER A 73 -13.37 13.81 -10.75
CA SER A 73 -14.75 14.21 -10.44
C SER A 73 -15.56 14.40 -11.73
N LEU A 74 -16.88 14.43 -11.62
CA LEU A 74 -17.71 14.80 -12.76
C LEU A 74 -17.55 16.29 -13.06
N LYS A 75 -17.31 16.66 -14.32
CA LYS A 75 -17.27 18.07 -14.77
C LYS A 75 -18.55 18.84 -14.46
N SER A 76 -19.69 18.17 -14.51
CA SER A 76 -21.00 18.75 -14.16
C SER A 76 -21.12 19.17 -12.69
N LEU A 77 -20.22 18.72 -11.83
CA LEU A 77 -20.19 19.02 -10.39
C LEU A 77 -19.05 19.98 -10.00
N THR A 78 -18.27 20.46 -10.96
CA THR A 78 -17.17 21.41 -10.74
C THR A 78 -17.66 22.67 -9.98
N GLY A 79 -16.85 23.15 -9.05
CA GLY A 79 -17.14 24.34 -8.24
C GLY A 79 -17.98 24.08 -7.00
N LYS A 80 -18.34 22.83 -6.70
CA LYS A 80 -19.06 22.44 -5.47
C LYS A 80 -18.18 21.51 -4.62
N PRO A 81 -18.21 21.64 -3.28
CA PRO A 81 -17.62 20.63 -2.41
C PRO A 81 -18.37 19.30 -2.55
N LEU A 82 -17.63 18.22 -2.80
CA LEU A 82 -18.16 16.87 -3.07
C LEU A 82 -17.83 15.91 -1.92
N PRO A 83 -18.72 14.95 -1.62
CA PRO A 83 -18.33 13.81 -0.81
C PRO A 83 -17.10 13.18 -1.46
N THR A 84 -16.08 12.87 -0.63
CA THR A 84 -14.76 12.54 -1.14
C THR A 84 -14.36 11.13 -0.73
N VAL A 85 -13.83 10.35 -1.67
CA VAL A 85 -13.24 9.04 -1.42
C VAL A 85 -11.74 9.12 -1.68
N ILE A 86 -10.95 8.90 -0.64
CA ILE A 86 -9.49 8.78 -0.75
C ILE A 86 -9.16 7.29 -0.84
N GLN A 87 -8.31 6.89 -1.80
CA GLN A 87 -7.95 5.48 -1.96
C GLN A 87 -6.48 5.28 -2.29
N ALA A 88 -5.95 4.13 -1.87
CA ALA A 88 -4.58 3.72 -2.18
C ALA A 88 -4.51 2.23 -2.55
N HIS A 89 -3.44 1.92 -3.27
CA HIS A 89 -3.16 0.59 -3.83
C HIS A 89 -2.65 -0.40 -2.77
N GLY A 90 -2.74 -1.69 -3.09
CA GLY A 90 -2.15 -2.77 -2.29
C GLY A 90 -0.64 -2.89 -2.49
N TRP A 91 -0.08 -3.99 -2.00
CA TRP A 91 1.35 -4.29 -2.09
C TRP A 91 1.83 -4.28 -3.54
N GLY A 92 2.85 -3.48 -3.84
CA GLY A 92 3.46 -3.41 -5.18
C GLY A 92 2.61 -2.74 -6.26
N GLY A 93 1.47 -2.13 -5.91
CA GLY A 93 0.61 -1.40 -6.84
C GLY A 93 0.98 0.08 -7.01
N THR A 94 0.13 0.78 -7.75
CA THR A 94 0.21 2.23 -7.97
C THR A 94 -1.18 2.85 -8.09
N ALA A 95 -1.29 4.18 -8.01
CA ALA A 95 -2.53 4.91 -8.26
C ALA A 95 -3.12 4.60 -9.65
N ALA A 96 -2.27 4.36 -10.65
CA ALA A 96 -2.69 3.97 -11.99
C ALA A 96 -3.51 2.66 -12.02
N ASN A 97 -3.26 1.73 -11.12
CA ASN A 97 -4.05 0.50 -11.01
C ASN A 97 -5.48 0.76 -10.50
N LEU A 98 -5.70 1.90 -9.85
CA LEU A 98 -7.00 2.28 -9.28
C LEU A 98 -7.86 3.13 -10.23
N ARG A 99 -7.36 3.51 -11.41
CA ARG A 99 -8.04 4.43 -12.34
C ARG A 99 -9.44 4.00 -12.70
N TRP A 100 -9.63 2.70 -12.97
CA TRP A 100 -10.95 2.17 -13.29
C TRP A 100 -11.95 2.37 -12.12
N ASP A 101 -11.53 2.03 -10.91
CA ASP A 101 -12.34 2.20 -9.70
C ASP A 101 -12.58 3.69 -9.41
N SER A 102 -11.56 4.54 -9.65
CA SER A 102 -11.67 5.99 -9.52
C SER A 102 -12.73 6.58 -10.46
N LEU A 103 -12.75 6.12 -11.71
CA LEU A 103 -13.74 6.56 -12.69
C LEU A 103 -15.16 6.13 -12.29
N ALA A 104 -15.34 4.92 -11.78
CA ALA A 104 -16.63 4.43 -11.31
C ALA A 104 -17.16 5.26 -10.12
N LEU A 105 -16.31 5.54 -9.13
CA LEU A 105 -16.64 6.40 -8.00
C LEU A 105 -16.92 7.86 -8.42
N ALA A 106 -16.13 8.40 -9.34
CA ALA A 106 -16.35 9.76 -9.86
C ALA A 106 -17.69 9.85 -10.61
N ASN A 107 -18.02 8.86 -11.45
CA ASN A 107 -19.33 8.79 -12.11
C ASN A 107 -20.49 8.64 -11.11
N ALA A 108 -20.25 8.08 -9.95
CA ALA A 108 -21.21 8.06 -8.85
C ALA A 108 -21.30 9.40 -8.09
N GLY A 109 -20.57 10.45 -8.51
CA GLY A 109 -20.66 11.80 -7.95
C GLY A 109 -19.70 12.09 -6.78
N TYR A 110 -18.66 11.31 -6.60
CA TYR A 110 -17.60 11.56 -5.63
C TYR A 110 -16.45 12.37 -6.24
N LEU A 111 -15.80 13.18 -5.43
CA LEU A 111 -14.41 13.52 -5.67
C LEU A 111 -13.56 12.32 -5.23
N VAL A 112 -12.73 11.81 -6.10
CA VAL A 112 -11.83 10.68 -5.80
C VAL A 112 -10.40 11.16 -5.77
N ILE A 113 -9.66 10.80 -4.74
CA ILE A 113 -8.22 11.05 -4.60
C ILE A 113 -7.53 9.70 -4.52
N ALA A 114 -6.85 9.29 -5.60
CA ALA A 114 -6.04 8.08 -5.64
C ALA A 114 -4.56 8.47 -5.58
N PHE A 115 -3.78 7.91 -4.67
CA PHE A 115 -2.37 8.31 -4.51
C PHE A 115 -1.40 7.14 -4.56
N ASP A 116 -0.18 7.44 -4.98
CA ASP A 116 0.97 6.54 -4.87
C ASP A 116 1.64 6.73 -3.50
N TYR A 117 1.96 5.65 -2.81
CA TYR A 117 2.82 5.74 -1.63
C TYR A 117 4.21 6.26 -2.00
N ARG A 118 4.94 6.83 -1.02
CA ARG A 118 6.36 7.21 -1.21
C ARG A 118 7.15 6.05 -1.80
N GLY A 119 8.03 6.38 -2.74
CA GLY A 119 8.85 5.40 -3.46
C GLY A 119 8.10 4.54 -4.49
N TRP A 120 6.78 4.70 -4.65
CA TRP A 120 5.97 3.95 -5.62
C TRP A 120 5.40 4.86 -6.71
N GLY A 121 5.17 4.28 -7.88
CA GLY A 121 4.55 4.98 -9.02
C GLY A 121 5.27 6.28 -9.37
N GLN A 122 4.53 7.39 -9.32
CA GLN A 122 5.02 8.73 -9.61
C GLN A 122 5.38 9.56 -8.35
N SER A 123 5.25 8.96 -7.16
CA SER A 123 5.74 9.57 -5.93
C SER A 123 7.25 9.51 -5.86
N ASP A 124 7.87 10.54 -5.27
CA ASP A 124 9.29 10.47 -4.93
C ASP A 124 9.50 9.42 -3.81
N GLY A 125 10.71 8.90 -3.72
CA GLY A 125 11.17 8.11 -2.59
C GLY A 125 11.77 8.98 -1.49
N ARG A 126 11.94 8.38 -0.32
CA ARG A 126 12.77 8.96 0.73
C ARG A 126 14.22 8.93 0.30
N VAL A 127 14.96 10.01 0.57
CA VAL A 127 16.40 10.06 0.28
C VAL A 127 17.20 9.84 1.56
N ILE A 128 18.30 9.10 1.44
CA ILE A 128 19.29 8.91 2.48
C ILE A 128 20.65 9.45 2.03
N LEU A 129 21.45 9.93 2.98
CA LEU A 129 22.83 10.33 2.70
C LEU A 129 23.70 9.08 2.50
N THR A 130 24.44 9.03 1.40
CA THR A 130 25.41 7.96 1.13
C THR A 130 26.80 8.29 1.70
N ALA A 131 27.07 9.58 1.95
CA ALA A 131 28.28 10.06 2.59
C ALA A 131 27.99 11.31 3.45
N GLN A 132 28.86 11.59 4.42
CA GLN A 132 28.79 12.85 5.15
C GLN A 132 29.13 14.01 4.20
N PRO A 133 28.36 15.11 4.24
CA PRO A 133 28.65 16.28 3.42
C PRO A 133 29.98 16.93 3.85
N GLU A 134 30.83 17.28 2.86
CA GLU A 134 32.14 17.90 3.12
C GLU A 134 32.01 19.27 3.79
N LYS A 135 30.99 20.03 3.40
CA LYS A 135 30.72 21.37 3.93
C LYS A 135 29.25 21.56 4.23
N LYS A 136 28.93 22.12 5.38
CA LYS A 136 27.59 22.54 5.76
C LYS A 136 27.53 24.04 6.05
N GLU A 137 26.51 24.70 5.50
CA GLU A 137 26.19 26.11 5.79
C GLU A 137 24.88 26.15 6.60
N GLY A 138 25.01 26.07 7.91
CA GLY A 138 23.88 25.90 8.81
C GLY A 138 23.13 24.58 8.56
N ARG A 139 21.84 24.68 8.17
CA ARG A 139 21.00 23.50 7.85
C ARG A 139 20.98 23.16 6.36
N ARG A 140 21.64 23.92 5.52
CA ARG A 140 21.69 23.72 4.06
C ARG A 140 23.05 23.17 3.65
N PHE A 141 23.06 22.19 2.79
CA PHE A 141 24.27 21.58 2.24
C PHE A 141 23.95 20.82 0.97
N THR A 142 24.99 20.56 0.17
CA THR A 142 24.92 19.61 -0.97
C THR A 142 25.54 18.30 -0.51
N ALA A 143 24.90 17.17 -0.89
CA ALA A 143 25.40 15.86 -0.54
C ALA A 143 25.03 14.85 -1.64
N GLN A 144 25.75 13.72 -1.66
CA GLN A 144 25.33 12.55 -2.40
C GLN A 144 24.23 11.83 -1.63
N VAL A 145 23.19 11.44 -2.34
CA VAL A 145 22.02 10.79 -1.77
C VAL A 145 21.62 9.59 -2.61
N GLU A 146 20.97 8.64 -1.96
CA GLU A 146 20.26 7.53 -2.59
C GLU A 146 18.76 7.73 -2.37
N GLU A 147 17.97 7.53 -3.42
CA GLU A 147 16.51 7.53 -3.34
C GLU A 147 16.02 6.11 -3.10
N LEU A 148 15.30 5.89 -2.01
CA LEU A 148 14.72 4.61 -1.64
C LEU A 148 13.39 4.39 -2.33
N ARG A 149 13.28 3.33 -3.14
CA ARG A 149 12.09 3.04 -3.93
C ARG A 149 11.65 1.58 -3.84
N GLU A 150 10.37 1.36 -4.05
CA GLU A 150 9.74 0.06 -4.29
C GLU A 150 10.06 -1.01 -3.23
N TYR A 151 10.08 -0.59 -1.97
CA TYR A 151 10.07 -1.44 -0.77
C TYR A 151 8.78 -1.20 0.03
N VAL A 152 8.48 -2.06 0.98
CA VAL A 152 7.27 -1.93 1.80
C VAL A 152 7.62 -1.64 3.26
N ASP A 153 7.29 -0.43 3.69
CA ASP A 153 7.25 -0.02 5.09
C ASP A 153 5.83 0.47 5.41
N PRO A 154 5.03 -0.30 6.15
CA PRO A 154 3.66 0.08 6.44
C PRO A 154 3.54 1.37 7.26
N MET A 155 4.54 1.70 8.08
CA MET A 155 4.49 2.89 8.91
C MET A 155 4.71 4.16 8.07
N GLU A 156 5.58 4.10 7.08
CA GLU A 156 5.74 5.17 6.09
C GLU A 156 4.47 5.33 5.22
N GLN A 157 3.88 4.21 4.77
CA GLN A 157 2.63 4.23 4.00
C GLN A 157 1.46 4.81 4.80
N LEU A 158 1.37 4.53 6.10
CA LEU A 158 0.37 5.14 6.98
C LEU A 158 0.60 6.65 7.16
N THR A 159 1.85 7.10 7.24
CA THR A 159 2.20 8.53 7.26
C THR A 159 1.68 9.23 6.00
N ASP A 160 1.83 8.60 4.85
CA ASP A 160 1.30 9.15 3.59
C ASP A 160 -0.23 9.25 3.61
N TRP A 161 -0.94 8.24 4.13
CA TRP A 161 -2.39 8.29 4.32
C TRP A 161 -2.83 9.51 5.14
N PHE A 162 -2.24 9.72 6.32
CA PHE A 162 -2.58 10.87 7.17
C PHE A 162 -2.27 12.20 6.48
N THR A 163 -1.15 12.26 5.75
CA THR A 163 -0.77 13.47 5.01
C THR A 163 -1.74 13.76 3.86
N VAL A 164 -2.16 12.76 3.10
CA VAL A 164 -3.14 12.93 2.02
C VAL A 164 -4.50 13.38 2.57
N ILE A 165 -4.94 12.84 3.71
CA ILE A 165 -6.17 13.31 4.37
C ILE A 165 -6.01 14.78 4.81
N ASN A 166 -4.88 15.15 5.40
CA ASN A 166 -4.62 16.53 5.80
C ASN A 166 -4.63 17.48 4.59
N TRP A 167 -4.00 17.08 3.49
CA TRP A 167 -4.04 17.85 2.24
C TRP A 167 -5.47 18.01 1.72
N ALA A 168 -6.25 16.94 1.73
CA ALA A 168 -7.65 16.97 1.31
C ALA A 168 -8.49 17.98 2.11
N MET A 169 -8.17 18.20 3.39
CA MET A 169 -8.83 19.24 4.20
C MET A 169 -8.61 20.68 3.70
N GLY A 170 -7.52 20.91 2.97
CA GLY A 170 -7.23 22.21 2.34
C GLY A 170 -7.81 22.37 0.92
N GLU A 171 -8.30 21.28 0.32
CA GLU A 171 -8.80 21.25 -1.06
C GLU A 171 -10.23 21.80 -1.13
N PRO A 172 -10.50 22.87 -1.91
CA PRO A 172 -11.83 23.50 -1.98
C PRO A 172 -12.94 22.57 -2.48
N ALA A 173 -12.59 21.59 -3.33
CA ALA A 173 -13.55 20.64 -3.89
C ALA A 173 -13.96 19.53 -2.92
N VAL A 174 -13.31 19.42 -1.75
CA VAL A 174 -13.60 18.41 -0.72
C VAL A 174 -14.68 18.86 0.23
N ASP A 175 -15.73 18.08 0.37
CA ASP A 175 -16.65 18.22 1.50
C ASP A 175 -16.03 17.57 2.75
N LYS A 176 -15.56 18.42 3.65
CA LYS A 176 -14.79 18.01 4.85
C LYS A 176 -15.59 17.17 5.85
N GLN A 177 -16.93 17.16 5.74
CA GLN A 177 -17.80 16.37 6.61
C GLN A 177 -18.13 14.99 6.02
N ARG A 178 -17.82 14.77 4.74
CA ARG A 178 -18.22 13.58 4.00
C ARG A 178 -17.00 12.88 3.35
N ILE A 179 -16.08 12.41 4.21
CA ILE A 179 -14.85 11.73 3.78
C ILE A 179 -14.98 10.23 4.00
N GLY A 180 -14.76 9.48 2.94
CA GLY A 180 -14.56 8.02 2.95
C GLY A 180 -13.15 7.64 2.52
N ILE A 181 -12.73 6.45 2.93
CA ILE A 181 -11.45 5.87 2.51
C ILE A 181 -11.65 4.45 1.97
N ARG A 182 -10.87 4.08 0.97
CA ARG A 182 -10.89 2.74 0.39
C ARG A 182 -9.48 2.20 0.22
N GLY A 183 -9.25 0.99 0.70
CA GLY A 183 -8.02 0.26 0.51
C GLY A 183 -8.28 -1.14 -0.03
N SER A 184 -7.35 -1.65 -0.84
CA SER A 184 -7.41 -2.99 -1.37
C SER A 184 -6.15 -3.78 -1.04
N SER A 185 -6.28 -5.07 -0.74
CA SER A 185 -5.17 -5.95 -0.34
C SER A 185 -4.44 -5.39 0.89
N TYR A 186 -3.15 -5.13 0.81
CA TYR A 186 -2.39 -4.57 1.92
C TYR A 186 -2.96 -3.23 2.42
N SER A 187 -3.40 -2.37 1.50
CA SER A 187 -4.09 -1.12 1.86
C SER A 187 -5.47 -1.34 2.50
N GLY A 188 -6.08 -2.51 2.31
CA GLY A 188 -7.31 -2.89 3.00
C GLY A 188 -7.14 -2.98 4.53
N GLY A 189 -5.94 -3.29 5.01
CA GLY A 189 -5.57 -3.18 6.41
C GLY A 189 -5.30 -1.72 6.83
N HIS A 190 -4.62 -0.93 5.97
CA HIS A 190 -4.27 0.46 6.27
C HIS A 190 -5.50 1.31 6.62
N VAL A 191 -6.62 1.13 5.90
CA VAL A 191 -7.83 1.92 6.15
C VAL A 191 -8.38 1.73 7.57
N PHE A 192 -8.16 0.58 8.21
CA PHE A 192 -8.53 0.37 9.61
C PHE A 192 -7.58 1.07 10.58
N PHE A 193 -6.29 1.00 10.30
CA PHE A 193 -5.29 1.72 11.09
C PHE A 193 -5.54 3.23 11.05
N VAL A 194 -5.87 3.74 9.87
CA VAL A 194 -6.21 5.16 9.65
C VAL A 194 -7.51 5.52 10.36
N ALA A 195 -8.60 4.79 10.13
CA ALA A 195 -9.91 5.10 10.72
C ALA A 195 -9.91 5.03 12.26
N ALA A 196 -9.05 4.21 12.86
CA ALA A 196 -8.89 4.14 14.31
C ALA A 196 -8.31 5.43 14.93
N ARG A 197 -7.69 6.30 14.11
CA ARG A 197 -6.99 7.54 14.54
C ARG A 197 -7.53 8.80 13.89
N GLU A 198 -8.33 8.67 12.82
CA GLU A 198 -8.75 9.78 12.00
C GLU A 198 -10.28 9.98 12.05
N PRO A 199 -10.79 10.76 12.98
CA PRO A 199 -12.23 10.93 13.21
C PRO A 199 -12.96 11.66 12.07
N ARG A 200 -12.23 12.29 11.15
CA ARG A 200 -12.79 12.93 9.95
C ARG A 200 -13.29 11.89 8.94
N VAL A 201 -12.80 10.66 8.98
CA VAL A 201 -13.26 9.56 8.13
C VAL A 201 -14.59 9.02 8.66
N LYS A 202 -15.63 9.02 7.80
CA LYS A 202 -16.99 8.60 8.15
C LYS A 202 -17.35 7.20 7.66
N ALA A 203 -16.74 6.76 6.57
CA ALA A 203 -16.93 5.43 6.02
C ALA A 203 -15.63 4.87 5.45
N LEU A 204 -15.44 3.56 5.57
CA LEU A 204 -14.32 2.87 4.94
C LEU A 204 -14.78 1.62 4.19
N VAL A 205 -14.00 1.27 3.16
CA VAL A 205 -14.14 0.01 2.42
C VAL A 205 -12.77 -0.68 2.39
N SER A 206 -12.72 -1.88 2.95
CA SER A 206 -11.58 -2.79 2.85
C SER A 206 -11.92 -3.92 1.88
N GLN A 207 -11.19 -4.00 0.78
CA GLN A 207 -11.35 -5.02 -0.25
C GLN A 207 -10.19 -6.01 -0.17
N VAL A 208 -10.47 -7.30 0.01
CA VAL A 208 -9.51 -8.40 0.19
C VAL A 208 -8.33 -8.00 1.09
N GLY A 209 -8.65 -7.42 2.24
CA GLY A 209 -7.69 -6.75 3.11
C GLY A 209 -6.76 -7.71 3.85
N ALA A 210 -5.46 -7.38 3.92
CA ALA A 210 -4.48 -8.03 4.77
C ALA A 210 -4.44 -7.33 6.14
N PHE A 211 -4.72 -8.08 7.23
CA PHE A 211 -4.90 -7.52 8.57
C PHE A 211 -3.86 -7.95 9.59
N ASP A 212 -2.96 -8.84 9.22
CA ASP A 212 -1.95 -9.38 10.13
C ASP A 212 -0.62 -9.52 9.42
N SER A 213 0.40 -8.89 9.96
CA SER A 213 1.78 -8.98 9.45
C SER A 213 2.71 -9.81 10.36
N ARG A 214 2.16 -10.52 11.37
CA ARG A 214 2.96 -11.32 12.32
C ARG A 214 3.63 -12.54 11.72
N TRP A 215 3.38 -12.85 10.45
CA TRP A 215 4.12 -13.90 9.73
C TRP A 215 5.65 -13.70 9.80
N VAL A 216 6.13 -12.46 9.92
CA VAL A 216 7.55 -12.15 10.12
C VAL A 216 8.09 -12.62 11.49
N MET A 217 7.19 -13.03 12.38
CA MET A 217 7.47 -13.51 13.74
C MET A 217 6.91 -14.92 13.99
N ALA A 218 6.43 -15.62 12.94
CA ALA A 218 5.67 -16.86 13.08
C ALA A 218 6.45 -18.00 13.75
N ASP A 219 7.74 -18.08 13.51
CA ASP A 219 8.65 -19.11 14.01
C ASP A 219 10.01 -18.50 14.37
N GLU A 220 10.92 -19.35 14.88
CA GLU A 220 12.26 -18.94 15.32
C GLU A 220 13.11 -18.41 14.17
N GLU A 221 13.03 -19.03 13.00
CA GLU A 221 13.78 -18.61 11.81
C GLU A 221 13.33 -17.22 11.35
N ASN A 222 12.03 -17.00 11.23
CA ASN A 222 11.48 -15.71 10.87
C ASN A 222 11.82 -14.62 11.89
N ARG A 223 11.72 -14.92 13.20
CA ARG A 223 12.13 -13.99 14.26
C ARG A 223 13.58 -13.60 14.15
N LYS A 224 14.45 -14.62 14.02
CA LYS A 224 15.90 -14.40 13.88
C LYS A 224 16.22 -13.54 12.66
N LEU A 225 15.66 -13.88 11.50
CA LEU A 225 15.85 -13.12 10.26
C LEU A 225 15.41 -11.66 10.45
N THR A 226 14.23 -11.44 11.02
CA THR A 226 13.67 -10.11 11.24
C THR A 226 14.58 -9.23 12.12
N TYR A 227 15.06 -9.76 13.23
CA TYR A 227 15.93 -9.01 14.13
C TYR A 227 17.36 -8.89 13.64
N ASP A 228 17.90 -9.90 12.95
CA ASP A 228 19.23 -9.83 12.35
C ASP A 228 19.27 -8.74 11.26
N GLU A 229 18.28 -8.68 10.37
CA GLU A 229 18.19 -7.62 9.35
C GLU A 229 18.07 -6.24 9.99
N ALA A 230 17.18 -6.08 11.00
CA ALA A 230 17.02 -4.82 11.71
C ALA A 230 18.33 -4.36 12.36
N THR A 231 19.04 -5.28 13.02
CA THR A 231 20.34 -5.01 13.66
C THR A 231 21.38 -4.59 12.64
N LYS A 232 21.54 -5.35 11.56
CA LYS A 232 22.52 -5.04 10.51
C LYS A 232 22.23 -3.70 9.84
N ARG A 233 20.94 -3.40 9.57
CA ARG A 233 20.54 -2.10 9.00
C ARG A 233 20.84 -0.95 9.96
N ALA A 234 20.53 -1.11 11.25
CA ALA A 234 20.82 -0.11 12.26
C ALA A 234 22.33 0.15 12.43
N ARG A 235 23.16 -0.87 12.19
CA ARG A 235 24.62 -0.78 12.23
C ARG A 235 25.25 -0.30 10.91
N GLY A 236 24.44 -0.12 9.84
CA GLY A 236 24.92 0.24 8.52
C GLY A 236 25.63 -0.89 7.78
N GLU A 237 25.45 -2.13 8.20
CA GLU A 237 26.05 -3.32 7.59
C GLU A 237 25.28 -3.78 6.34
N ILE A 238 24.01 -3.43 6.24
CA ILE A 238 23.17 -3.60 5.05
C ILE A 238 22.39 -2.32 4.75
N GLY A 239 22.09 -2.11 3.46
CA GLY A 239 21.20 -1.02 3.00
C GLY A 239 19.71 -1.40 3.05
N TYR A 240 18.91 -0.59 2.35
CA TYR A 240 17.52 -0.90 2.06
C TYR A 240 17.42 -1.94 0.93
N PRO A 241 16.29 -2.64 0.80
CA PRO A 241 16.10 -3.58 -0.30
C PRO A 241 16.22 -2.89 -1.67
N GLU A 242 16.79 -3.61 -2.63
CA GLU A 242 16.82 -3.15 -4.02
C GLU A 242 15.40 -2.90 -4.55
N PRO A 243 15.22 -1.89 -5.43
CA PRO A 243 13.94 -1.64 -6.08
C PRO A 243 13.40 -2.90 -6.74
N ARG A 244 12.10 -3.14 -6.60
CA ARG A 244 11.39 -4.31 -7.14
C ARG A 244 11.90 -5.67 -6.66
N ALA A 245 12.66 -5.71 -5.58
CA ALA A 245 13.04 -6.98 -4.98
C ALA A 245 11.80 -7.84 -4.70
N LYS A 246 11.88 -9.14 -5.01
CA LYS A 246 10.78 -10.07 -4.74
C LYS A 246 10.58 -10.21 -3.23
N ALA A 247 9.31 -10.18 -2.83
CA ALA A 247 8.92 -10.44 -1.45
C ALA A 247 8.45 -11.90 -1.27
N VAL A 248 7.16 -12.12 -1.28
CA VAL A 248 6.54 -13.44 -1.15
C VAL A 248 5.72 -13.73 -2.41
N GLY A 249 5.89 -14.91 -2.99
CA GLY A 249 5.20 -15.30 -4.21
C GLY A 249 5.52 -14.35 -5.37
N ASN A 250 4.49 -13.74 -5.96
CA ASN A 250 4.60 -12.80 -7.08
C ASN A 250 4.65 -11.32 -6.64
N LEU A 251 4.66 -11.05 -5.33
CA LEU A 251 4.68 -9.69 -4.81
C LEU A 251 6.05 -9.05 -5.01
N ILE A 252 6.06 -7.83 -5.51
CA ILE A 252 7.24 -7.00 -5.74
C ILE A 252 7.32 -5.96 -4.63
N GLY A 253 8.55 -5.68 -4.16
CA GLY A 253 8.83 -4.78 -3.06
C GLY A 253 9.05 -5.55 -1.77
N ALA A 254 10.32 -5.76 -1.41
CA ALA A 254 10.65 -6.44 -0.18
C ALA A 254 10.23 -5.61 1.03
N PRO A 255 9.72 -6.25 2.10
CA PRO A 255 9.31 -5.54 3.30
C PRO A 255 10.51 -5.17 4.17
N ILE A 256 10.37 -4.08 4.90
CA ILE A 256 11.21 -3.81 6.07
C ILE A 256 10.63 -4.59 7.24
N ARG A 257 11.16 -5.79 7.47
CA ARG A 257 10.52 -6.82 8.32
C ARG A 257 10.22 -6.35 9.75
N ASP A 258 11.12 -5.62 10.39
CA ASP A 258 10.92 -5.11 11.74
C ASP A 258 9.77 -4.09 11.82
N LYS A 259 9.44 -3.36 10.74
CA LYS A 259 8.30 -2.44 10.69
C LYS A 259 6.95 -3.18 10.67
N LEU A 260 6.94 -4.40 10.11
CA LEU A 260 5.75 -5.23 10.07
C LEU A 260 5.33 -5.74 11.46
N ILE A 261 6.26 -5.88 12.41
CA ILE A 261 5.95 -6.29 13.79
C ILE A 261 4.91 -5.36 14.43
N HIS A 262 4.96 -4.08 14.11
CA HIS A 262 4.10 -3.04 14.67
C HIS A 262 2.83 -2.78 13.85
N TYR A 263 2.64 -3.51 12.75
CA TYR A 263 1.52 -3.32 11.84
C TYR A 263 0.49 -4.44 12.00
N LEU A 264 -0.51 -4.19 12.84
CA LEU A 264 -1.58 -5.14 13.20
C LEU A 264 -2.96 -4.49 13.01
N PRO A 265 -3.44 -4.33 11.78
CA PRO A 265 -4.76 -3.73 11.51
C PRO A 265 -5.93 -4.46 12.18
N SER A 266 -5.81 -5.76 12.43
CA SER A 266 -6.83 -6.53 13.15
C SER A 266 -7.01 -6.06 14.60
N ASP A 267 -5.95 -5.57 15.24
CA ASP A 267 -6.01 -4.99 16.60
C ASP A 267 -6.55 -3.54 16.54
N GLU A 268 -6.23 -2.82 15.47
CA GLU A 268 -6.72 -1.46 15.26
C GLU A 268 -8.23 -1.41 14.96
N ALA A 269 -8.78 -2.46 14.34
CA ALA A 269 -10.22 -2.56 14.08
C ALA A 269 -11.05 -2.42 15.38
N ALA A 270 -10.55 -2.90 16.52
CA ALA A 270 -11.20 -2.74 17.82
C ALA A 270 -11.32 -1.29 18.29
N LYS A 271 -10.54 -0.37 17.73
CA LYS A 271 -10.49 1.04 18.09
C LYS A 271 -11.36 1.92 17.16
N VAL A 272 -11.88 1.38 16.06
CA VAL A 272 -12.73 2.10 15.11
C VAL A 272 -14.13 2.28 15.71
N LYS A 273 -14.52 3.51 16.04
CA LYS A 273 -15.79 3.79 16.74
C LYS A 273 -16.84 4.48 15.86
N ASP A 274 -16.47 5.58 15.19
CA ASP A 274 -17.41 6.48 14.52
C ASP A 274 -17.33 6.40 12.98
N CYS A 275 -16.74 5.34 12.45
CA CYS A 275 -16.58 5.08 11.02
C CYS A 275 -17.36 3.83 10.62
N ALA A 276 -18.16 3.91 9.57
CA ALA A 276 -18.86 2.75 9.02
C ALA A 276 -17.90 1.91 8.17
N ALA A 277 -17.86 0.57 8.34
CA ALA A 277 -16.88 -0.30 7.69
C ALA A 277 -17.52 -1.40 6.84
N LEU A 278 -17.13 -1.46 5.56
CA LEU A 278 -17.44 -2.56 4.65
C LEU A 278 -16.19 -3.43 4.43
N PHE A 279 -16.33 -4.71 4.73
CA PHE A 279 -15.34 -5.74 4.41
C PHE A 279 -15.81 -6.53 3.20
N ILE A 280 -15.08 -6.49 2.10
CA ILE A 280 -15.30 -7.32 0.92
C ILE A 280 -14.16 -8.31 0.84
N VAL A 281 -14.43 -9.60 0.92
CA VAL A 281 -13.39 -10.64 0.90
C VAL A 281 -13.65 -11.66 -0.20
N ALA A 282 -12.60 -12.32 -0.64
CA ALA A 282 -12.68 -13.47 -1.54
C ALA A 282 -12.98 -14.74 -0.72
N GLU A 283 -13.94 -15.57 -1.15
CA GLU A 283 -14.23 -16.83 -0.49
C GLU A 283 -13.03 -17.79 -0.53
N LYS A 284 -12.34 -17.84 -1.69
CA LYS A 284 -11.17 -18.70 -1.91
C LYS A 284 -9.87 -17.88 -1.83
N GLU A 285 -9.73 -17.11 -0.74
CA GLU A 285 -8.52 -16.32 -0.49
C GLU A 285 -7.28 -17.23 -0.43
N GLU A 286 -6.30 -17.00 -1.30
CA GLU A 286 -5.14 -17.86 -1.44
C GLU A 286 -3.86 -17.31 -0.79
N LEU A 287 -3.85 -16.04 -0.42
CA LEU A 287 -2.65 -15.40 0.15
C LEU A 287 -2.60 -15.53 1.69
N PHE A 288 -3.77 -15.58 2.32
CA PHE A 288 -3.91 -15.68 3.77
C PHE A 288 -5.30 -16.19 4.16
N ASP A 289 -5.47 -16.65 5.40
CA ASP A 289 -6.79 -17.08 5.89
C ASP A 289 -7.64 -15.87 6.32
N ASN A 290 -8.78 -15.68 5.68
CA ASN A 290 -9.75 -14.65 6.05
C ASN A 290 -10.13 -14.68 7.53
N LYS A 291 -10.11 -15.88 8.16
CA LYS A 291 -10.43 -16.08 9.57
C LYS A 291 -9.46 -15.33 10.48
N ASP A 292 -8.18 -15.31 10.13
CA ASP A 292 -7.12 -14.66 10.91
C ASP A 292 -6.90 -13.20 10.48
N HIS A 293 -7.55 -12.79 9.40
CA HIS A 293 -7.45 -11.45 8.82
C HIS A 293 -8.77 -10.67 8.89
N ALA A 294 -9.50 -10.57 7.80
CA ALA A 294 -10.69 -9.72 7.70
C ALA A 294 -11.82 -10.14 8.65
N LYS A 295 -12.01 -11.45 8.88
CA LYS A 295 -13.03 -11.93 9.81
C LYS A 295 -12.69 -11.59 11.26
N LEU A 296 -11.43 -11.76 11.65
CA LEU A 296 -10.94 -11.38 12.97
C LEU A 296 -11.12 -9.88 13.22
N ALA A 297 -10.76 -9.04 12.24
CA ALA A 297 -10.93 -7.60 12.33
C ALA A 297 -12.42 -7.21 12.42
N PHE A 298 -13.28 -7.87 11.63
CA PHE A 298 -14.72 -7.66 11.69
C PHE A 298 -15.28 -8.00 13.07
N ASP A 299 -14.90 -9.14 13.66
CA ASP A 299 -15.38 -9.55 14.97
C ASP A 299 -14.93 -8.59 16.08
N ARG A 300 -13.71 -8.06 15.99
CA ARG A 300 -13.14 -7.11 16.97
C ARG A 300 -13.71 -5.70 16.85
N MET A 301 -14.14 -5.29 15.65
CA MET A 301 -14.68 -3.95 15.45
C MET A 301 -15.97 -3.76 16.26
N PRO A 302 -16.08 -2.72 17.11
CA PRO A 302 -17.28 -2.45 17.89
C PRO A 302 -18.43 -1.92 17.03
N GLY A 303 -19.64 -1.95 17.59
CA GLY A 303 -20.82 -1.34 16.99
C GLY A 303 -21.43 -2.13 15.83
N THR A 304 -22.46 -1.56 15.23
CA THR A 304 -23.31 -2.20 14.20
C THR A 304 -23.12 -1.62 12.79
N LYS A 305 -22.43 -0.51 12.65
CA LYS A 305 -22.14 0.10 11.33
C LYS A 305 -21.01 -0.63 10.61
N LYS A 306 -21.15 -1.94 10.50
CA LYS A 306 -20.17 -2.78 9.80
C LYS A 306 -20.88 -3.88 8.99
N LYS A 307 -20.31 -4.24 7.84
CA LYS A 307 -20.83 -5.31 6.98
C LYS A 307 -19.66 -6.15 6.47
N TYR A 308 -19.85 -7.47 6.47
CA TYR A 308 -18.90 -8.44 5.93
C TYR A 308 -19.54 -9.14 4.74
N VAL A 309 -18.89 -9.09 3.58
CA VAL A 309 -19.36 -9.72 2.34
C VAL A 309 -18.27 -10.64 1.81
N SER A 310 -18.54 -11.92 1.80
CA SER A 310 -17.71 -12.92 1.13
C SER A 310 -18.21 -13.10 -0.30
N VAL A 311 -17.36 -12.76 -1.28
CA VAL A 311 -17.68 -12.94 -2.69
C VAL A 311 -17.42 -14.40 -3.07
N PRO A 312 -18.44 -15.16 -3.53
CA PRO A 312 -18.31 -16.59 -3.71
C PRO A 312 -17.42 -16.93 -4.91
N ASN A 313 -16.73 -18.05 -4.81
CA ASN A 313 -15.97 -18.70 -5.88
C ASN A 313 -14.80 -17.89 -6.47
N ILE A 314 -14.36 -16.79 -5.86
CA ILE A 314 -13.21 -16.02 -6.33
C ILE A 314 -12.01 -16.17 -5.39
N THR A 315 -10.82 -16.01 -5.95
CA THR A 315 -9.55 -15.86 -5.25
C THR A 315 -9.26 -14.39 -4.96
N HIS A 316 -8.15 -14.10 -4.27
CA HIS A 316 -7.67 -12.74 -4.02
C HIS A 316 -7.64 -11.89 -5.29
N TYR A 317 -7.09 -12.45 -6.36
CA TYR A 317 -6.96 -11.73 -7.64
C TYR A 317 -8.26 -11.70 -8.46
N GLY A 318 -9.23 -12.55 -8.18
CA GLY A 318 -10.57 -12.55 -8.81
C GLY A 318 -11.36 -11.28 -8.54
N ILE A 319 -11.11 -10.61 -7.38
CA ILE A 319 -11.74 -9.34 -7.03
C ILE A 319 -11.38 -8.20 -8.00
N TYR A 320 -10.23 -8.28 -8.67
CA TYR A 320 -9.77 -7.29 -9.64
C TYR A 320 -10.16 -7.61 -11.09
N ARG A 321 -10.77 -8.76 -11.31
CA ARG A 321 -11.13 -9.31 -12.63
C ARG A 321 -12.62 -9.60 -12.69
N GLU A 322 -13.00 -10.83 -12.39
CA GLU A 322 -14.38 -11.35 -12.54
C GLU A 322 -15.39 -10.58 -11.71
N SER A 323 -15.02 -10.20 -10.49
CA SER A 323 -15.91 -9.55 -9.53
C SER A 323 -15.64 -8.05 -9.34
N ARG A 324 -14.84 -7.44 -10.22
CA ARG A 324 -14.49 -6.02 -10.10
C ARG A 324 -15.70 -5.09 -10.10
N ASN A 325 -16.64 -5.34 -11.01
CA ASN A 325 -17.87 -4.54 -11.12
C ASN A 325 -18.74 -4.67 -9.87
N ASP A 326 -18.89 -5.87 -9.33
CA ASP A 326 -19.68 -6.09 -8.13
C ASP A 326 -19.02 -5.47 -6.90
N ALA A 327 -17.70 -5.60 -6.78
CA ALA A 327 -16.95 -5.02 -5.67
C ALA A 327 -17.06 -3.48 -5.63
N ILE A 328 -16.88 -2.82 -6.77
CA ILE A 328 -17.00 -1.36 -6.81
C ILE A 328 -18.45 -0.88 -6.62
N LYS A 329 -19.43 -1.64 -7.10
CA LYS A 329 -20.86 -1.36 -6.85
C LYS A 329 -21.17 -1.43 -5.35
N MET A 330 -20.73 -2.47 -4.65
CA MET A 330 -20.87 -2.60 -3.20
C MET A 330 -20.20 -1.43 -2.45
N ALA A 331 -19.03 -1.00 -2.90
CA ALA A 331 -18.32 0.15 -2.33
C ALA A 331 -19.11 1.46 -2.52
N ILE A 332 -19.64 1.70 -3.72
CA ILE A 332 -20.46 2.87 -4.03
C ILE A 332 -21.73 2.88 -3.16
N GLU A 333 -22.47 1.77 -3.10
CA GLU A 333 -23.68 1.64 -2.27
C GLU A 333 -23.39 1.93 -0.78
N TRP A 334 -22.23 1.46 -0.29
CA TRP A 334 -21.77 1.73 1.08
C TRP A 334 -21.47 3.19 1.32
N PHE A 335 -20.72 3.82 0.44
CA PHE A 335 -20.43 5.25 0.53
C PHE A 335 -21.68 6.09 0.36
N ASP A 336 -22.62 5.75 -0.54
CA ASP A 336 -23.89 6.45 -0.70
C ASP A 336 -24.70 6.44 0.59
N GLN A 337 -24.70 5.32 1.30
CA GLN A 337 -25.43 5.18 2.57
C GLN A 337 -24.86 6.08 3.68
N TYR A 338 -23.55 6.32 3.73
CA TYR A 338 -22.89 6.99 4.86
C TYR A 338 -22.30 8.36 4.53
N LEU A 339 -22.15 8.71 3.25
CA LEU A 339 -21.58 10.00 2.84
C LEU A 339 -22.56 10.90 2.08
N LYS A 340 -23.71 10.38 1.61
CA LYS A 340 -24.67 11.19 0.84
C LYS A 340 -26.01 11.41 1.54
N LYS A 341 -26.19 10.83 2.70
CA LYS A 341 -27.41 11.02 3.52
C LYS A 341 -27.24 12.15 4.51
#